data_7ff2baa9361ecb748a4ff8a58454fdb7
#
_entry.id   7ff2baa9361ecb748a4ff8a58454fdb7
#
_cell.length_a   1.000
_cell.length_b   1.000
_cell.length_c   1.000
_cell.angle_alpha   90.00
_cell.angle_beta   90.00
_cell.angle_gamma   90.00
#
_symmetry.space_group_name_H-M   'P 1'
#
loop_
_entity.id
_entity.type
_entity.pdbx_description
1 polymer ?
#
loop_
_entity_poly.entity_id
_entity_poly.type
_entity_poly.pdbx_seq_one_letter_code
_entity_poly.pdbx_strand_id
1 'polypeptide(L)'
;MEPSHLTRRLKDLEDNIKQILALLKKYEEALRYEDDPRRQVKYNREIEQLRESANRYQQEYDRLYQQITGESTVQMHSVAIQLEEVNNRLDRLSAGQKAIYGNINHLRQGLLAHYEAGEKNIISAITNQLNESQVTTISALLDAIEANKVSDAEMQNILPSIQEGLIILQQRGVTLPVSQEEIVGVINEPQIDFKHRLKVAVPLIPFILDYEGELELGTGLNPKKALKQFMARFIGG
;
A
#
# COMPACT_ATOMS: atom_id res chain seq x y z
N MET A 1 36.07 4.07 -43.97
CA MET A 1 36.57 4.96 -42.89
C MET A 1 36.12 4.37 -41.60
N GLU A 2 37.02 3.88 -40.76
CA GLU A 2 36.62 3.45 -39.42
C GLU A 2 36.15 4.67 -38.61
N PRO A 3 35.03 4.55 -37.89
CA PRO A 3 34.56 5.63 -37.02
C PRO A 3 35.69 6.00 -36.05
N SER A 4 35.97 7.28 -35.91
CA SER A 4 36.98 7.75 -34.96
C SER A 4 36.62 7.21 -33.57
N HIS A 5 37.61 6.95 -32.72
CA HIS A 5 37.41 6.46 -31.33
C HIS A 5 36.38 7.32 -30.57
N LEU A 6 36.32 8.61 -30.87
CA LEU A 6 35.37 9.55 -30.27
C LEU A 6 33.93 9.30 -30.73
N THR A 7 33.71 9.00 -32.02
CA THR A 7 32.35 8.67 -32.52
C THR A 7 31.81 7.39 -31.91
N ARG A 8 32.69 6.40 -31.70
CA ARG A 8 32.31 5.15 -31.01
C ARG A 8 31.94 5.41 -29.55
N ARG A 9 32.74 6.23 -28.87
CA ARG A 9 32.46 6.62 -27.48
C ARG A 9 31.13 7.36 -27.33
N LEU A 10 30.80 8.27 -28.27
CA LEU A 10 29.50 8.95 -28.29
C LEU A 10 28.35 7.98 -28.39
N LYS A 11 28.45 6.98 -29.27
CA LYS A 11 27.42 5.96 -29.43
C LYS A 11 27.25 5.13 -28.16
N ASP A 12 28.34 4.74 -27.52
CA ASP A 12 28.32 3.99 -26.27
C ASP A 12 27.61 4.78 -25.13
N LEU A 13 27.88 6.10 -25.07
CA LEU A 13 27.22 6.98 -24.10
C LEU A 13 25.71 7.13 -24.37
N GLU A 14 25.34 7.29 -25.65
CA GLU A 14 23.92 7.34 -26.06
C GLU A 14 23.18 6.06 -25.70
N ASP A 15 23.79 4.91 -25.95
CA ASP A 15 23.20 3.60 -25.60
C ASP A 15 23.08 3.42 -24.09
N ASN A 16 24.07 3.85 -23.29
CA ASN A 16 24.01 3.84 -21.83
C ASN A 16 22.88 4.73 -21.30
N ILE A 17 22.71 5.94 -21.83
CA ILE A 17 21.62 6.85 -21.44
C ILE A 17 20.27 6.20 -21.74
N LYS A 18 20.07 5.61 -22.92
CA LYS A 18 18.82 4.90 -23.28
C LYS A 18 18.52 3.75 -22.33
N GLN A 19 19.54 2.96 -21.96
CA GLN A 19 19.37 1.85 -21.00
C GLN A 19 18.96 2.34 -19.62
N ILE A 20 19.59 3.41 -19.13
CA ILE A 20 19.26 4.00 -17.83
C ILE A 20 17.82 4.55 -17.83
N LEU A 21 17.40 5.24 -18.88
CA LEU A 21 16.03 5.75 -19.02
C LEU A 21 14.99 4.61 -19.01
N ALA A 22 15.32 3.49 -19.69
CA ALA A 22 14.46 2.30 -19.67
C ALA A 22 14.36 1.64 -18.28
N LEU A 23 15.49 1.63 -17.53
CA LEU A 23 15.49 1.13 -16.15
C LEU A 23 14.74 2.07 -15.20
N LEU A 24 14.92 3.38 -15.32
CA LEU A 24 14.16 4.38 -14.54
C LEU A 24 12.67 4.16 -14.70
N LYS A 25 12.19 4.00 -15.94
CA LYS A 25 10.77 3.73 -16.21
C LYS A 25 10.27 2.47 -15.49
N LYS A 26 11.06 1.38 -15.50
CA LYS A 26 10.69 0.13 -14.81
C LYS A 26 10.63 0.30 -13.29
N TYR A 27 11.57 1.03 -12.69
CA TYR A 27 11.55 1.29 -11.25
C TYR A 27 10.41 2.23 -10.85
N GLU A 28 10.06 3.22 -11.70
CA GLU A 28 8.89 4.06 -11.50
C GLU A 28 7.58 3.26 -11.54
N GLU A 29 7.46 2.35 -12.51
CA GLU A 29 6.30 1.45 -12.61
C GLU A 29 6.22 0.53 -11.39
N ALA A 30 7.34 -0.06 -10.96
CA ALA A 30 7.39 -0.89 -9.77
C ALA A 30 7.03 -0.10 -8.49
N LEU A 31 7.54 1.13 -8.36
CA LEU A 31 7.26 1.99 -7.22
C LEU A 31 5.78 2.38 -7.13
N ARG A 32 5.10 2.53 -8.27
CA ARG A 32 3.67 2.91 -8.32
C ARG A 32 2.75 1.87 -7.67
N TYR A 33 3.13 0.59 -7.74
CA TYR A 33 2.32 -0.53 -7.28
C TYR A 33 2.91 -1.20 -6.02
N GLU A 34 3.97 -0.63 -5.44
CA GLU A 34 4.63 -1.20 -4.26
C GLU A 34 4.03 -0.62 -2.98
N ASP A 35 3.47 -1.49 -2.14
CA ASP A 35 2.84 -1.13 -0.87
C ASP A 35 3.79 -1.31 0.33
N ASP A 36 4.91 -2.07 0.18
CA ASP A 36 5.89 -2.27 1.26
C ASP A 36 6.81 -1.04 1.38
N PRO A 37 6.78 -0.32 2.53
CA PRO A 37 7.63 0.86 2.75
C PRO A 37 9.14 0.60 2.61
N ARG A 38 9.60 -0.61 2.94
CA ARG A 38 11.03 -0.97 2.83
C ARG A 38 11.45 -1.10 1.38
N ARG A 39 10.59 -1.69 0.55
CA ARG A 39 10.83 -1.82 -0.89
C ARG A 39 10.73 -0.47 -1.59
N GLN A 40 9.82 0.40 -1.17
CA GLN A 40 9.72 1.76 -1.71
C GLN A 40 10.99 2.57 -1.44
N VAL A 41 11.55 2.50 -0.22
CA VAL A 41 12.84 3.15 0.09
C VAL A 41 13.95 2.61 -0.80
N LYS A 42 13.98 1.30 -1.05
CA LYS A 42 14.94 0.68 -1.97
C LYS A 42 14.78 1.20 -3.39
N TYR A 43 13.57 1.19 -3.94
CA TYR A 43 13.31 1.68 -5.30
C TYR A 43 13.64 3.17 -5.45
N ASN A 44 13.28 4.00 -4.48
CA ASN A 44 13.65 5.42 -4.49
C ASN A 44 15.18 5.62 -4.53
N ARG A 45 15.94 4.83 -3.77
CA ARG A 45 17.41 4.89 -3.78
C ARG A 45 17.98 4.47 -5.14
N GLU A 46 17.47 3.40 -5.75
CA GLU A 46 17.88 2.93 -7.07
C GLU A 46 17.58 3.99 -8.15
N ILE A 47 16.42 4.62 -8.08
CA ILE A 47 16.02 5.71 -8.97
C ILE A 47 17.00 6.89 -8.86
N GLU A 48 17.36 7.31 -7.63
CA GLU A 48 18.32 8.39 -7.40
C GLU A 48 19.69 8.08 -8.02
N GLN A 49 20.20 6.87 -7.79
CA GLN A 49 21.49 6.43 -8.36
C GLN A 49 21.47 6.39 -9.90
N LEU A 50 20.36 5.94 -10.49
CA LEU A 50 20.20 5.93 -11.93
C LEU A 50 20.12 7.36 -12.51
N ARG A 51 19.45 8.29 -11.83
CA ARG A 51 19.41 9.71 -12.19
C ARG A 51 20.81 10.34 -12.21
N GLU A 52 21.59 10.13 -11.14
CA GLU A 52 22.95 10.64 -11.07
C GLU A 52 23.83 10.07 -12.20
N SER A 53 23.64 8.79 -12.51
CA SER A 53 24.37 8.13 -13.60
C SER A 53 23.98 8.67 -14.97
N ALA A 54 22.67 8.88 -15.22
CA ALA A 54 22.18 9.50 -16.44
C ALA A 54 22.75 10.91 -16.65
N ASN A 55 22.76 11.72 -15.60
CA ASN A 55 23.31 13.07 -15.63
C ASN A 55 24.82 13.08 -15.95
N ARG A 56 25.58 12.16 -15.36
CA ARG A 56 27.02 12.01 -15.64
C ARG A 56 27.29 11.63 -17.09
N TYR A 57 26.57 10.64 -17.62
CA TYR A 57 26.73 10.23 -19.02
C TYR A 57 26.28 11.31 -20.00
N GLN A 58 25.22 12.05 -19.64
CA GLN A 58 24.79 13.18 -20.46
C GLN A 58 25.86 14.28 -20.55
N GLN A 59 26.44 14.66 -19.40
CA GLN A 59 27.51 15.67 -19.38
C GLN A 59 28.76 15.22 -20.15
N GLU A 60 29.12 13.93 -20.10
CA GLU A 60 30.23 13.38 -20.85
C GLU A 60 29.92 13.38 -22.37
N TYR A 61 28.72 13.00 -22.75
CA TYR A 61 28.23 13.04 -24.12
C TYR A 61 28.30 14.46 -24.68
N ASP A 62 27.80 15.43 -23.93
CA ASP A 62 27.79 16.84 -24.34
C ASP A 62 29.20 17.39 -24.59
N ARG A 63 30.14 17.08 -23.68
CA ARG A 63 31.55 17.48 -23.83
C ARG A 63 32.20 16.86 -25.07
N LEU A 64 32.01 15.56 -25.25
CA LEU A 64 32.58 14.85 -26.42
C LEU A 64 31.98 15.32 -27.72
N TYR A 65 30.69 15.59 -27.75
CA TYR A 65 29.99 16.09 -28.93
C TYR A 65 30.49 17.48 -29.31
N GLN A 66 30.62 18.39 -28.37
CA GLN A 66 31.21 19.73 -28.60
C GLN A 66 32.65 19.64 -29.15
N GLN A 67 33.44 18.67 -28.68
CA GLN A 67 34.80 18.44 -29.19
C GLN A 67 34.81 17.98 -30.65
N ILE A 68 33.83 17.23 -31.09
CA ILE A 68 33.77 16.68 -32.46
C ILE A 68 33.17 17.65 -33.46
N THR A 69 32.10 18.34 -33.05
CA THR A 69 31.29 19.15 -33.99
C THR A 69 31.51 20.65 -33.88
N GLY A 70 32.03 21.13 -32.76
CA GLY A 70 32.12 22.58 -32.48
C GLY A 70 30.75 23.25 -32.27
N GLU A 71 29.66 22.49 -32.38
CA GLU A 71 28.28 22.98 -32.27
C GLU A 71 27.55 22.44 -31.04
N SER A 72 26.74 23.29 -30.42
CA SER A 72 25.79 22.90 -29.37
C SER A 72 24.53 22.30 -30.02
N THR A 73 24.20 21.05 -29.74
CA THR A 73 23.18 20.31 -30.51
C THR A 73 21.75 20.41 -30.03
N VAL A 74 20.84 20.48 -31.00
CA VAL A 74 19.37 20.36 -30.82
C VAL A 74 18.95 18.99 -30.25
N GLN A 75 19.70 17.90 -30.54
CA GLN A 75 19.43 16.56 -29.99
C GLN A 75 19.72 16.45 -28.50
N MET A 76 20.73 17.17 -27.99
CA MET A 76 20.98 17.27 -26.54
C MET A 76 19.81 17.88 -25.79
N HIS A 77 19.15 18.84 -26.39
CA HIS A 77 17.98 19.48 -25.83
C HIS A 77 16.82 18.45 -25.59
N SER A 78 16.68 17.50 -26.50
CA SER A 78 15.64 16.44 -26.40
C SER A 78 15.87 15.48 -25.22
N VAL A 79 17.10 15.03 -24.96
CA VAL A 79 17.40 14.10 -23.83
C VAL A 79 17.38 14.84 -22.51
N ALA A 80 17.90 16.06 -22.44
CA ALA A 80 17.82 16.89 -21.23
C ALA A 80 16.38 17.20 -20.85
N ILE A 81 15.52 17.53 -21.82
CA ILE A 81 14.08 17.75 -21.59
C ILE A 81 13.41 16.45 -21.10
N GLN A 82 13.74 15.29 -21.69
CA GLN A 82 13.17 14.01 -21.23
C GLN A 82 13.60 13.68 -19.81
N LEU A 83 14.86 13.90 -19.42
CA LEU A 83 15.35 13.73 -18.06
C LEU A 83 14.67 14.69 -17.07
N GLU A 84 14.48 15.95 -17.46
CA GLU A 84 13.76 16.93 -16.64
C GLU A 84 12.28 16.55 -16.48
N GLU A 85 11.64 16.06 -17.54
CA GLU A 85 10.25 15.57 -17.46
C GLU A 85 10.13 14.34 -16.55
N VAL A 86 11.06 13.38 -16.64
CA VAL A 86 11.14 12.21 -15.75
C VAL A 86 11.33 12.68 -14.31
N ASN A 87 12.24 13.60 -14.03
CA ASN A 87 12.47 14.16 -12.70
C ASN A 87 11.19 14.81 -12.14
N ASN A 88 10.52 15.65 -12.93
CA ASN A 88 9.28 16.31 -12.53
C ASN A 88 8.15 15.30 -12.23
N ARG A 89 8.07 14.21 -13.00
CA ARG A 89 7.08 13.14 -12.74
C ARG A 89 7.39 12.39 -11.45
N LEU A 90 8.67 12.10 -11.18
CA LEU A 90 9.10 11.42 -9.96
C LEU A 90 8.89 12.27 -8.71
N ASP A 91 9.17 13.55 -8.80
CA ASP A 91 8.91 14.48 -7.68
C ASP A 91 7.41 14.56 -7.35
N ARG A 92 6.55 14.58 -8.38
CA ARG A 92 5.09 14.51 -8.19
C ARG A 92 4.63 13.19 -7.58
N LEU A 93 5.19 12.05 -8.05
CA LEU A 93 4.90 10.73 -7.49
C LEU A 93 5.35 10.63 -6.03
N SER A 94 6.57 11.09 -5.72
CA SER A 94 7.10 11.10 -4.35
C SER A 94 6.26 11.98 -3.41
N ALA A 95 5.85 13.16 -3.87
CA ALA A 95 4.97 14.04 -3.11
C ALA A 95 3.59 13.41 -2.90
N GLY A 96 3.02 12.78 -3.94
CA GLY A 96 1.75 12.06 -3.88
C GLY A 96 1.81 10.89 -2.89
N GLN A 97 2.87 10.09 -2.93
CA GLN A 97 3.08 9.00 -1.97
C GLN A 97 3.17 9.52 -0.52
N LYS A 98 3.97 10.56 -0.26
CA LYS A 98 4.07 11.16 1.07
C LYS A 98 2.71 11.65 1.58
N ALA A 99 1.90 12.24 0.70
CA ALA A 99 0.54 12.68 1.05
C ALA A 99 -0.37 11.49 1.40
N ILE A 100 -0.33 10.41 0.61
CA ILE A 100 -1.11 9.18 0.88
C ILE A 100 -0.69 8.56 2.21
N TYR A 101 0.63 8.42 2.47
CA TYR A 101 1.11 7.90 3.76
C TYR A 101 0.71 8.79 4.93
N GLY A 102 0.77 10.11 4.77
CA GLY A 102 0.30 11.06 5.77
C GLY A 102 -1.18 10.85 6.08
N ASN A 103 -2.01 10.71 5.06
CA ASN A 103 -3.45 10.48 5.20
C ASN A 103 -3.76 9.13 5.86
N ILE A 104 -3.13 8.04 5.42
CA ILE A 104 -3.30 6.71 6.02
C ILE A 104 -2.90 6.72 7.49
N ASN A 105 -1.77 7.32 7.85
CA ASN A 105 -1.35 7.41 9.24
C ASN A 105 -2.32 8.24 10.08
N HIS A 106 -2.86 9.30 9.53
CA HIS A 106 -3.86 10.13 10.23
C HIS A 106 -5.16 9.36 10.46
N LEU A 107 -5.64 8.63 9.45
CA LEU A 107 -6.80 7.75 9.57
C LEU A 107 -6.58 6.64 10.60
N ARG A 108 -5.40 6.01 10.61
CA ARG A 108 -5.03 4.99 11.61
C ARG A 108 -5.01 5.55 13.03
N GLN A 109 -4.48 6.75 13.22
CA GLN A 109 -4.50 7.41 14.53
C GLN A 109 -5.92 7.73 14.98
N GLY A 110 -6.77 8.21 14.08
CA GLY A 110 -8.20 8.41 14.35
C GLY A 110 -8.88 7.11 14.76
N LEU A 111 -8.64 6.02 14.01
CA LEU A 111 -9.17 4.71 14.33
C LEU A 111 -8.70 4.20 15.70
N LEU A 112 -7.42 4.36 16.03
CA LEU A 112 -6.87 3.96 17.32
C LEU A 112 -7.44 4.77 18.50
N ALA A 113 -8.02 5.93 18.26
CA ALA A 113 -8.68 6.71 19.32
C ALA A 113 -9.92 6.02 19.90
N HIS A 114 -10.54 5.09 19.14
CA HIS A 114 -11.69 4.30 19.59
C HIS A 114 -11.34 3.19 20.61
N TYR A 115 -10.04 2.94 20.88
CA TYR A 115 -9.58 1.84 21.70
C TYR A 115 -8.84 2.29 22.95
N GLU A 116 -8.91 1.48 24.00
CA GLU A 116 -8.18 1.67 25.24
C GLU A 116 -6.67 1.37 25.08
N ALA A 117 -5.86 1.82 26.03
CA ALA A 117 -4.39 1.69 25.95
C ALA A 117 -3.92 0.23 25.82
N GLY A 118 -4.60 -0.72 26.48
CA GLY A 118 -4.24 -2.14 26.42
C GLY A 118 -4.45 -2.80 25.06
N GLU A 119 -5.42 -2.32 24.29
CA GLU A 119 -5.79 -2.87 22.99
C GLU A 119 -5.05 -2.23 21.83
N LYS A 120 -4.57 -0.99 22.01
CA LYS A 120 -3.96 -0.19 20.94
C LYS A 120 -2.81 -0.89 20.22
N ASN A 121 -2.02 -1.68 20.91
CA ASN A 121 -0.91 -2.40 20.30
C ASN A 121 -1.40 -3.49 19.33
N ILE A 122 -2.41 -4.25 19.74
CA ILE A 122 -3.01 -5.30 18.94
C ILE A 122 -3.70 -4.70 17.73
N ILE A 123 -4.55 -3.69 17.95
CA ILE A 123 -5.29 -3.02 16.89
C ILE A 123 -4.35 -2.28 15.94
N SER A 124 -3.26 -1.67 16.44
CA SER A 124 -2.24 -1.05 15.60
C SER A 124 -1.56 -2.06 14.67
N ALA A 125 -1.21 -3.24 15.17
CA ALA A 125 -0.61 -4.29 14.36
C ALA A 125 -1.56 -4.75 13.23
N ILE A 126 -2.85 -4.89 13.52
CA ILE A 126 -3.89 -5.25 12.55
C ILE A 126 -4.04 -4.13 11.51
N THR A 127 -4.26 -2.89 11.96
CA THR A 127 -4.57 -1.76 11.07
C THR A 127 -3.39 -1.33 10.20
N ASN A 128 -2.15 -1.66 10.59
CA ASN A 128 -0.97 -1.41 9.76
C ASN A 128 -0.94 -2.24 8.46
N GLN A 129 -1.69 -3.33 8.40
CA GLN A 129 -1.84 -4.15 7.20
C GLN A 129 -3.04 -3.76 6.33
N LEU A 130 -3.88 -2.85 6.80
CA LEU A 130 -5.06 -2.39 6.07
C LEU A 130 -4.73 -1.23 5.14
N ASN A 131 -5.39 -1.21 3.98
CA ASN A 131 -5.35 -0.08 3.05
C ASN A 131 -6.27 1.07 3.51
N GLU A 132 -6.18 2.22 2.83
CA GLU A 132 -6.94 3.43 3.17
C GLU A 132 -8.46 3.20 3.18
N SER A 133 -8.98 2.51 2.17
CA SER A 133 -10.42 2.21 2.05
C SER A 133 -10.91 1.33 3.20
N GLN A 134 -10.12 0.30 3.56
CA GLN A 134 -10.44 -0.58 4.69
C GLN A 134 -10.42 0.17 6.02
N VAL A 135 -9.41 1.01 6.26
CA VAL A 135 -9.32 1.84 7.48
C VAL A 135 -10.51 2.78 7.58
N THR A 136 -10.88 3.46 6.49
CA THR A 136 -12.05 4.36 6.44
C THR A 136 -13.35 3.61 6.74
N THR A 137 -13.53 2.44 6.14
CA THR A 137 -14.68 1.57 6.36
C THR A 137 -14.81 1.13 7.82
N ILE A 138 -13.69 0.71 8.43
CA ILE A 138 -13.66 0.30 9.83
C ILE A 138 -13.98 1.49 10.75
N SER A 139 -13.41 2.67 10.48
CA SER A 139 -13.72 3.87 11.26
C SER A 139 -15.21 4.19 11.22
N ALA A 140 -15.85 4.13 10.06
CA ALA A 140 -17.29 4.37 9.92
C ALA A 140 -18.12 3.35 10.70
N LEU A 141 -17.69 2.07 10.75
CA LEU A 141 -18.34 1.04 11.55
C LEU A 141 -18.18 1.29 13.06
N LEU A 142 -17.00 1.69 13.50
CA LEU A 142 -16.75 2.01 14.90
C LEU A 142 -17.59 3.20 15.35
N ASP A 143 -17.67 4.25 14.53
CA ASP A 143 -18.55 5.40 14.76
C ASP A 143 -20.02 4.97 14.89
N ALA A 144 -20.48 4.07 14.01
CA ALA A 144 -21.85 3.55 14.07
C ALA A 144 -22.12 2.73 15.33
N ILE A 145 -21.14 1.93 15.77
CA ILE A 145 -21.23 1.14 17.01
C ILE A 145 -21.26 2.10 18.20
N GLU A 146 -20.39 3.09 18.25
CA GLU A 146 -20.34 4.06 19.36
C GLU A 146 -21.59 4.93 19.44
N ALA A 147 -22.14 5.30 18.29
CA ALA A 147 -23.41 6.03 18.21
C ALA A 147 -24.65 5.17 18.48
N ASN A 148 -24.49 3.89 18.90
CA ASN A 148 -25.57 2.91 19.13
C ASN A 148 -26.50 2.72 17.92
N LYS A 149 -25.96 2.84 16.71
CA LYS A 149 -26.70 2.57 15.46
C LYS A 149 -26.75 1.07 15.14
N VAL A 150 -25.93 0.26 15.80
CA VAL A 150 -25.93 -1.20 15.74
C VAL A 150 -26.67 -1.72 16.97
N SER A 151 -27.75 -2.44 16.79
CA SER A 151 -28.54 -3.02 17.90
C SER A 151 -27.82 -4.22 18.51
N ASP A 152 -28.15 -4.55 19.78
CA ASP A 152 -27.59 -5.71 20.47
C ASP A 152 -27.88 -7.01 19.70
N ALA A 153 -29.07 -7.15 19.12
CA ALA A 153 -29.42 -8.32 18.31
C ALA A 153 -28.53 -8.45 17.06
N GLU A 154 -28.19 -7.34 16.41
CA GLU A 154 -27.27 -7.34 15.27
C GLU A 154 -25.84 -7.69 15.70
N MET A 155 -25.37 -7.15 16.83
CA MET A 155 -24.07 -7.49 17.40
C MET A 155 -23.96 -8.98 17.74
N GLN A 156 -25.02 -9.54 18.37
CA GLN A 156 -25.10 -10.97 18.66
C GLN A 156 -25.10 -11.85 17.42
N ASN A 157 -25.67 -11.40 16.31
CA ASN A 157 -25.72 -12.14 15.05
C ASN A 157 -24.42 -12.07 14.25
N ILE A 158 -23.69 -10.94 14.32
CA ILE A 158 -22.50 -10.74 13.48
C ILE A 158 -21.23 -11.31 14.12
N LEU A 159 -21.10 -11.28 15.44
CA LEU A 159 -19.95 -11.81 16.16
C LEU A 159 -19.64 -13.29 15.83
N PRO A 160 -20.63 -14.21 15.81
CA PRO A 160 -20.40 -15.60 15.39
C PRO A 160 -19.86 -15.70 13.96
N SER A 161 -20.34 -14.85 13.03
CA SER A 161 -19.85 -14.84 11.66
C SER A 161 -18.38 -14.40 11.56
N ILE A 162 -17.94 -13.45 12.40
CA ILE A 162 -16.52 -13.07 12.47
C ILE A 162 -15.70 -14.22 13.04
N GLN A 163 -16.15 -14.84 14.14
CA GLN A 163 -15.48 -15.97 14.76
C GLN A 163 -15.30 -17.15 13.79
N GLU A 164 -16.37 -17.52 13.11
CA GLU A 164 -16.36 -18.59 12.10
C GLU A 164 -15.39 -18.26 10.95
N GLY A 165 -15.41 -17.02 10.46
CA GLY A 165 -14.46 -16.55 9.47
C GLY A 165 -13.01 -16.68 9.92
N LEU A 166 -12.70 -16.30 11.17
CA LEU A 166 -11.34 -16.41 11.74
C LEU A 166 -10.90 -17.87 11.89
N ILE A 167 -11.80 -18.77 12.33
CA ILE A 167 -11.50 -20.20 12.42
C ILE A 167 -11.16 -20.78 11.05
N ILE A 168 -11.90 -20.41 10.01
CA ILE A 168 -11.64 -20.87 8.66
C ILE A 168 -10.29 -20.35 8.16
N LEU A 169 -9.97 -19.07 8.37
CA LEU A 169 -8.67 -18.50 8.00
C LEU A 169 -7.53 -19.28 8.67
N GLN A 170 -7.67 -19.61 9.95
CA GLN A 170 -6.69 -20.40 10.69
C GLN A 170 -6.52 -21.81 10.09
N GLN A 171 -7.62 -22.51 9.83
CA GLN A 171 -7.59 -23.85 9.22
C GLN A 171 -6.94 -23.85 7.83
N ARG A 172 -7.02 -22.73 7.13
CA ARG A 172 -6.41 -22.55 5.80
C ARG A 172 -4.96 -22.03 5.85
N GLY A 173 -4.39 -21.88 7.05
CA GLY A 173 -3.00 -21.44 7.24
C GLY A 173 -2.77 -19.95 6.96
N VAL A 174 -3.81 -19.14 6.98
CA VAL A 174 -3.68 -17.68 6.84
C VAL A 174 -3.11 -17.10 8.12
N THR A 175 -1.96 -16.45 8.01
CA THR A 175 -1.32 -15.79 9.16
C THR A 175 -1.93 -14.40 9.34
N LEU A 176 -2.54 -14.16 10.49
CA LEU A 176 -2.98 -12.83 10.91
C LEU A 176 -1.82 -12.05 11.57
N PRO A 177 -1.88 -10.71 11.58
CA PRO A 177 -0.81 -9.86 12.14
C PRO A 177 -0.67 -9.95 13.67
N VAL A 178 -1.59 -10.64 14.32
CA VAL A 178 -1.65 -10.83 15.79
C VAL A 178 -2.06 -12.26 16.12
N SER A 179 -1.76 -12.69 17.35
CA SER A 179 -2.19 -13.99 17.84
C SER A 179 -3.72 -14.10 17.79
N GLN A 180 -4.21 -15.07 17.02
CA GLN A 180 -5.64 -15.32 16.93
C GLN A 180 -6.22 -15.72 18.30
N GLU A 181 -5.44 -16.36 19.14
CA GLU A 181 -5.84 -16.79 20.48
C GLU A 181 -6.19 -15.59 21.38
N GLU A 182 -5.41 -14.51 21.31
CA GLU A 182 -5.68 -13.28 22.08
C GLU A 182 -6.97 -12.61 21.62
N ILE A 183 -7.20 -12.53 20.31
CA ILE A 183 -8.41 -11.88 19.77
C ILE A 183 -9.65 -12.74 20.03
N VAL A 184 -9.58 -14.04 19.75
CA VAL A 184 -10.68 -14.97 19.99
C VAL A 184 -10.99 -15.03 21.48
N GLY A 185 -9.97 -14.91 22.35
CA GLY A 185 -10.16 -14.78 23.81
C GLY A 185 -11.05 -13.59 24.16
N VAL A 186 -10.73 -12.39 23.64
CA VAL A 186 -11.54 -11.17 23.90
C VAL A 186 -12.95 -11.30 23.31
N ILE A 187 -13.08 -11.81 22.09
CA ILE A 187 -14.40 -11.98 21.44
C ILE A 187 -15.28 -12.97 22.21
N ASN A 188 -14.70 -13.97 22.84
CA ASN A 188 -15.43 -15.03 23.57
C ASN A 188 -15.61 -14.73 25.06
N GLU A 189 -15.00 -13.67 25.60
CA GLU A 189 -15.05 -13.36 27.03
C GLU A 189 -16.47 -12.94 27.44
N PRO A 190 -17.17 -13.76 28.27
CA PRO A 190 -18.58 -13.50 28.62
C PRO A 190 -18.78 -12.25 29.48
N GLN A 191 -17.71 -11.78 30.15
CA GLN A 191 -17.77 -10.60 31.03
C GLN A 191 -17.64 -9.28 30.26
N ILE A 192 -17.22 -9.35 29.01
CA ILE A 192 -17.10 -8.18 28.11
C ILE A 192 -18.43 -7.99 27.37
N ASP A 193 -18.93 -6.75 27.34
CA ASP A 193 -20.17 -6.43 26.65
C ASP A 193 -20.04 -6.63 25.11
N PHE A 194 -21.17 -6.85 24.44
CA PHE A 194 -21.20 -7.12 23.00
C PHE A 194 -20.64 -5.98 22.17
N LYS A 195 -20.83 -4.74 22.60
CA LYS A 195 -20.33 -3.56 21.91
C LYS A 195 -18.82 -3.53 21.88
N HIS A 196 -18.18 -3.79 23.01
CA HIS A 196 -16.72 -3.83 23.11
C HIS A 196 -16.14 -5.01 22.33
N ARG A 197 -16.73 -6.20 22.47
CA ARG A 197 -16.33 -7.40 21.71
C ARG A 197 -16.39 -7.16 20.20
N LEU A 198 -17.44 -6.49 19.71
CA LEU A 198 -17.59 -6.16 18.31
C LEU A 198 -16.55 -5.11 17.88
N LYS A 199 -16.27 -4.08 18.70
CA LYS A 199 -15.22 -3.10 18.39
C LYS A 199 -13.86 -3.76 18.16
N VAL A 200 -13.46 -4.70 18.99
CA VAL A 200 -12.20 -5.45 18.83
C VAL A 200 -12.21 -6.36 17.61
N ALA A 201 -13.36 -6.90 17.23
CA ALA A 201 -13.52 -7.81 16.11
C ALA A 201 -13.58 -7.11 14.73
N VAL A 202 -14.11 -5.89 14.67
CA VAL A 202 -14.35 -5.15 13.42
C VAL A 202 -13.09 -4.98 12.54
N PRO A 203 -11.89 -4.68 13.06
CA PRO A 203 -10.66 -4.57 12.25
C PRO A 203 -10.23 -5.86 11.54
N LEU A 204 -10.80 -7.01 11.92
CA LEU A 204 -10.51 -8.30 11.32
C LEU A 204 -11.41 -8.63 10.13
N ILE A 205 -12.53 -7.93 9.98
CA ILE A 205 -13.50 -8.17 8.89
C ILE A 205 -12.84 -8.12 7.50
N PRO A 206 -11.97 -7.15 7.16
CA PRO A 206 -11.32 -7.12 5.85
C PRO A 206 -10.54 -8.38 5.52
N PHE A 207 -9.81 -8.96 6.46
CA PHE A 207 -9.05 -10.20 6.23
C PHE A 207 -9.95 -11.39 5.88
N ILE A 208 -11.16 -11.44 6.48
CA ILE A 208 -12.16 -12.47 6.18
C ILE A 208 -12.75 -12.23 4.78
N LEU A 209 -13.04 -10.98 4.43
CA LEU A 209 -13.66 -10.62 3.16
C LEU A 209 -12.70 -10.76 1.98
N ASP A 210 -11.43 -10.42 2.18
CA ASP A 210 -10.40 -10.46 1.13
C ASP A 210 -9.86 -11.88 0.87
N TYR A 211 -10.15 -12.84 1.76
CA TYR A 211 -9.78 -14.22 1.52
C TYR A 211 -10.49 -14.76 0.27
N GLU A 212 -9.76 -15.21 -0.75
CA GLU A 212 -10.31 -15.63 -2.05
C GLU A 212 -10.98 -17.01 -2.03
N GLY A 213 -10.74 -17.83 -1.00
CA GLY A 213 -11.32 -19.17 -0.88
C GLY A 213 -12.80 -19.15 -0.47
N GLU A 214 -13.49 -20.28 -0.70
CA GLU A 214 -14.84 -20.50 -0.20
C GLU A 214 -14.83 -20.63 1.33
N LEU A 215 -15.68 -19.86 2.00
CA LEU A 215 -15.88 -19.86 3.44
C LEU A 215 -17.22 -20.58 3.78
N GLU A 216 -17.46 -21.74 3.17
CA GLU A 216 -18.62 -22.58 3.53
C GLU A 216 -18.16 -23.70 4.48
N LEU A 217 -18.61 -23.62 5.71
CA LEU A 217 -18.66 -24.76 6.60
C LEU A 217 -20.03 -25.42 6.41
N GLY A 218 -20.12 -26.75 6.55
CA GLY A 218 -21.33 -27.55 6.33
C GLY A 218 -22.57 -27.18 7.17
N THR A 219 -22.58 -26.02 7.82
CA THR A 219 -23.69 -25.43 8.58
C THR A 219 -24.63 -24.55 7.75
N GLY A 220 -24.31 -24.30 6.44
CA GLY A 220 -25.12 -23.43 5.56
C GLY A 220 -24.98 -21.93 5.84
N LEU A 221 -24.19 -21.53 6.85
CA LEU A 221 -23.87 -20.13 7.13
C LEU A 221 -22.66 -19.72 6.28
N ASN A 222 -22.81 -18.63 5.53
CA ASN A 222 -21.71 -18.04 4.77
C ASN A 222 -21.24 -16.75 5.49
N PRO A 223 -20.13 -16.78 6.26
CA PRO A 223 -19.64 -15.64 7.01
C PRO A 223 -19.42 -14.42 6.15
N LYS A 224 -18.85 -14.60 4.92
CA LYS A 224 -18.63 -13.48 3.98
C LYS A 224 -19.92 -12.78 3.59
N LYS A 225 -20.98 -13.54 3.34
CA LYS A 225 -22.28 -12.97 2.95
C LYS A 225 -22.88 -12.15 4.10
N ALA A 226 -22.85 -12.69 5.31
CA ALA A 226 -23.32 -11.99 6.51
C ALA A 226 -22.53 -10.70 6.77
N LEU A 227 -21.21 -10.76 6.68
CA LEU A 227 -20.32 -9.62 6.89
C LEU A 227 -20.49 -8.55 5.80
N LYS A 228 -20.61 -8.94 4.51
CA LYS A 228 -20.88 -7.99 3.42
C LYS A 228 -22.21 -7.27 3.60
N GLN A 229 -23.26 -7.98 3.99
CA GLN A 229 -24.58 -7.39 4.23
C GLN A 229 -24.55 -6.44 5.43
N PHE A 230 -23.84 -6.81 6.50
CA PHE A 230 -23.66 -5.96 7.67
C PHE A 230 -22.93 -4.67 7.29
N MET A 231 -21.78 -4.76 6.60
CA MET A 231 -20.99 -3.60 6.21
C MET A 231 -21.73 -2.68 5.24
N ALA A 232 -22.42 -3.23 4.23
CA ALA A 232 -23.15 -2.46 3.24
C ALA A 232 -24.20 -1.51 3.84
N ARG A 233 -24.72 -1.85 5.02
CA ARG A 233 -25.71 -1.04 5.75
C ARG A 233 -25.13 0.26 6.31
N PHE A 234 -23.83 0.28 6.64
CA PHE A 234 -23.19 1.41 7.30
C PHE A 234 -22.23 2.19 6.38
N ILE A 235 -21.90 1.66 5.20
CA ILE A 235 -20.97 2.26 4.25
C ILE A 235 -21.68 2.95 3.08
N GLY A 236 -22.98 2.72 2.90
CA GLY A 236 -23.78 3.19 1.74
C GLY A 236 -24.64 4.43 1.99
N GLY A 237 -24.29 5.24 3.00
CA GLY A 237 -24.99 6.50 3.31
C GLY A 237 -24.17 7.73 2.92
#